data_de6d5f6a569bf19ee38e93dbedef1054
#
_entry.id   de6d5f6a569bf19ee38e93dbedef1054
#
_cell.length_a   1.000
_cell.length_b   1.000
_cell.length_c   1.000
_cell.angle_alpha   90.00
_cell.angle_beta   90.00
_cell.angle_gamma   90.00
#
_symmetry.space_group_name_H-M   'P 1'
#
loop_
_entity.id
_entity.type
_entity.pdbx_description
1 polymer ?
#
loop_
_entity_poly.entity_id
_entity_poly.type
_entity_poly.pdbx_seq_one_letter_code
_entity_poly.pdbx_strand_id
1 'polypeptide(L)'
;MAHTRILRAFAALPLALVAAFTPAAAFATSAEHAAHAAAGPIRAATTDVDDFSYSSWDAAYEVGLDDDGRARMRVTETLVASFPDADQNHGIVRGLATSYEGASTETTVLSVTDGNGAEVPYETDEEDGLLYVLTGNDDDFVRGLTTYVIEYEMRDVILATKPSAGSSAPPADEFYWDLLPLDSTQSIDRFRADVTLDSSLSAALNGATRCYTGPSGSKDECELDGPIADGRDVTFRVESGARPAGDGVTLAIGFDAGTVTQPLARTPDPVADVTPIVAAVGALGLSVGSWVAVSAFTRRRRRATGIVVAQYDVPDSLPPLLAAAVVPGAKDVIPSEIVHLAVRGKLRIEEGAEEEEPRLRRLPGTRLPDQLDVEALDALFTDADGEGVVDLPTADETFAARMTALEQRGTIEAQNRGLTEKARSRAAVILQWCAIGIAVIGLAFGIWSAASGRLSAIPALVVISFGAFLVLLSSIYGFSKHTVLTAEGARTYEYLRGVEEFIRVADADRLRMLQSYSGAERRADGTADVIHIYERLLPYAILFGMEDEWGEVLEKAYTRAQHGATWIGDPTSFVLRAQLASFVASSHSAATYSAPSTGSSSSAGGSFGGGFSGGGGGGGFSGGR
;
A
#
# COMPACT_ATOMS: atom_id res chain seq x y z
N MET A 1 -23.24 7.29 -1.55
CA MET A 1 -22.23 8.13 -0.87
C MET A 1 -20.92 7.39 -0.55
N ALA A 2 -20.91 6.15 -0.05
CA ALA A 2 -19.67 5.42 0.21
C ALA A 2 -18.75 5.27 -1.01
N HIS A 3 -19.27 5.02 -2.21
CA HIS A 3 -18.48 4.92 -3.44
C HIS A 3 -17.80 6.24 -3.86
N THR A 4 -18.37 7.40 -3.53
CA THR A 4 -17.80 8.71 -3.93
C THR A 4 -16.67 9.14 -3.01
N ARG A 5 -16.67 8.73 -1.74
CA ARG A 5 -15.56 9.00 -0.80
C ARG A 5 -14.36 8.10 -1.05
N ILE A 6 -14.59 6.83 -1.40
CA ILE A 6 -13.51 5.92 -1.84
C ILE A 6 -12.86 6.43 -3.14
N LEU A 7 -13.63 6.95 -4.10
CA LEU A 7 -13.10 7.51 -5.34
C LEU A 7 -12.23 8.76 -5.13
N ARG A 8 -12.55 9.62 -4.16
CA ARG A 8 -11.72 10.81 -3.86
C ARG A 8 -10.41 10.44 -3.15
N ALA A 9 -10.39 9.41 -2.33
CA ALA A 9 -9.18 8.89 -1.71
C ALA A 9 -8.23 8.24 -2.74
N PHE A 10 -8.78 7.50 -3.73
CA PHE A 10 -7.97 6.86 -4.77
C PHE A 10 -7.49 7.82 -5.87
N ALA A 11 -8.16 8.95 -6.12
CA ALA A 11 -7.69 9.94 -7.10
C ALA A 11 -6.48 10.76 -6.61
N ALA A 12 -6.26 10.88 -5.30
CA ALA A 12 -5.11 11.57 -4.72
C ALA A 12 -3.88 10.67 -4.54
N LEU A 13 -4.07 9.35 -4.37
CA LEU A 13 -2.99 8.41 -4.11
C LEU A 13 -1.97 8.25 -5.25
N PRO A 14 -2.38 8.14 -6.54
CA PRO A 14 -1.41 7.97 -7.62
C PRO A 14 -0.59 9.23 -7.93
N LEU A 15 -1.07 10.43 -7.61
CA LEU A 15 -0.29 11.67 -7.80
C LEU A 15 0.78 11.85 -6.71
N ALA A 16 0.50 11.41 -5.48
CA ALA A 16 1.47 11.45 -4.39
C ALA A 16 2.57 10.38 -4.56
N LEU A 17 2.25 9.22 -5.13
CA LEU A 17 3.23 8.16 -5.38
C LEU A 17 4.18 8.50 -6.54
N VAL A 18 3.73 9.22 -7.56
CA VAL A 18 4.57 9.65 -8.70
C VAL A 18 5.55 10.76 -8.29
N ALA A 19 5.20 11.60 -7.31
CA ALA A 19 6.08 12.64 -6.79
C ALA A 19 7.16 12.10 -5.82
N ALA A 20 6.98 10.89 -5.26
CA ALA A 20 7.94 10.24 -4.36
C ALA A 20 8.99 9.38 -5.08
N PHE A 21 8.80 9.09 -6.37
CA PHE A 21 9.75 8.33 -7.20
C PHE A 21 10.52 9.24 -8.17
N THR A 22 11.22 10.26 -7.66
CA THR A 22 12.47 10.66 -8.31
C THR A 22 13.46 9.52 -8.11
N PRO A 23 14.21 9.09 -9.12
CA PRO A 23 15.27 8.11 -8.93
C PRO A 23 16.44 8.79 -8.21
N ALA A 24 16.33 8.99 -6.92
CA ALA A 24 17.49 8.91 -6.09
C ALA A 24 17.87 7.43 -6.18
N ALA A 25 19.03 7.14 -6.76
CA ALA A 25 19.69 5.86 -6.64
C ALA A 25 20.03 5.68 -5.15
N ALA A 26 19.03 5.32 -4.36
CA ALA A 26 19.19 4.91 -2.99
C ALA A 26 19.56 3.42 -3.06
N PHE A 27 20.83 3.19 -2.82
CA PHE A 27 21.38 1.88 -2.53
C PHE A 27 20.54 1.22 -1.45
N ALA A 28 19.86 0.14 -1.83
CA ALA A 28 19.36 -0.83 -0.88
C ALA A 28 20.58 -1.59 -0.36
N THR A 29 21.19 -1.05 0.69
CA THR A 29 22.08 -1.84 1.53
C THR A 29 21.22 -2.80 2.29
N SER A 30 21.56 -4.07 2.18
CA SER A 30 20.99 -5.21 2.88
C SER A 30 20.86 -4.92 4.38
N ALA A 31 19.65 -4.65 4.85
CA ALA A 31 19.34 -4.44 6.26
C ALA A 31 18.50 -5.63 6.75
N GLU A 32 18.97 -6.86 6.54
CA GLU A 32 18.29 -8.07 7.02
C GLU A 32 18.90 -8.69 8.27
N HIS A 33 20.02 -8.21 8.78
CA HIS A 33 20.67 -8.79 9.97
C HIS A 33 20.49 -8.01 11.28
N ALA A 34 19.57 -7.06 11.38
CA ALA A 34 19.37 -6.26 12.59
C ALA A 34 18.03 -6.52 13.32
N ALA A 35 17.33 -7.61 13.03
CA ALA A 35 16.03 -7.90 13.63
C ALA A 35 16.08 -8.92 14.81
N HIS A 36 17.24 -9.37 15.26
CA HIS A 36 17.36 -10.34 16.34
C HIS A 36 17.85 -9.80 17.69
N ALA A 37 17.92 -8.49 17.87
CA ALA A 37 18.42 -7.88 19.10
C ALA A 37 17.35 -7.25 19.99
N ALA A 38 16.13 -7.79 20.06
CA ALA A 38 15.12 -7.32 21.01
C ALA A 38 14.18 -8.40 21.56
N ALA A 39 14.65 -9.65 21.64
CA ALA A 39 14.07 -10.62 22.57
C ALA A 39 14.93 -10.60 23.82
N GLY A 40 14.36 -10.12 24.94
CA GLY A 40 15.00 -10.28 26.25
C GLY A 40 15.34 -11.75 26.50
N PRO A 41 16.28 -12.05 27.45
CA PRO A 41 16.79 -13.40 27.62
C PRO A 41 15.65 -14.31 28.03
N ILE A 42 15.04 -14.99 27.06
CA ILE A 42 14.50 -16.31 27.32
C ILE A 42 15.78 -17.12 27.60
N ARG A 43 16.07 -17.36 28.88
CA ARG A 43 16.92 -18.47 29.25
C ARG A 43 16.22 -19.72 28.69
N ALA A 44 16.55 -20.05 27.42
CA ALA A 44 16.47 -21.42 26.98
C ALA A 44 17.25 -22.20 28.02
N ALA A 45 16.67 -23.24 28.56
CA ALA A 45 17.44 -24.24 29.28
C ALA A 45 18.57 -24.60 28.30
N THR A 46 19.84 -24.25 28.65
CA THR A 46 21.00 -24.73 27.92
C THR A 46 20.84 -26.24 27.92
N THR A 47 20.63 -26.81 26.76
CA THR A 47 20.76 -28.26 26.60
C THR A 47 22.22 -28.51 26.88
N ASP A 48 22.52 -29.45 27.76
CA ASP A 48 23.90 -29.79 28.17
C ASP A 48 24.85 -30.07 26.99
N VAL A 49 24.32 -30.31 25.79
CA VAL A 49 25.07 -30.57 24.53
C VAL A 49 26.04 -29.47 24.12
N ASP A 50 25.84 -28.23 24.53
CA ASP A 50 26.75 -27.13 24.24
C ASP A 50 27.87 -26.94 25.30
N ASP A 51 27.87 -27.74 26.35
CA ASP A 51 28.82 -27.63 27.48
C ASP A 51 30.10 -28.42 27.22
N PHE A 52 30.84 -28.03 26.15
CA PHE A 52 32.16 -28.55 25.79
C PHE A 52 33.03 -27.43 25.24
N SER A 53 34.31 -27.68 24.97
CA SER A 53 35.24 -26.70 24.37
C SER A 53 36.09 -27.33 23.26
N TYR A 54 36.69 -26.48 22.41
CA TYR A 54 37.71 -26.94 21.47
C TYR A 54 39.10 -26.70 22.01
N SER A 55 39.89 -27.76 22.19
CA SER A 55 41.32 -27.67 22.54
C SER A 55 42.14 -27.08 21.39
N SER A 56 41.77 -27.36 20.15
CA SER A 56 42.28 -26.65 18.97
C SER A 56 41.29 -26.66 17.82
N TRP A 57 41.37 -25.60 17.02
CA TRP A 57 40.73 -25.47 15.73
C TRP A 57 41.76 -25.02 14.71
N ASP A 58 42.21 -25.93 13.86
CA ASP A 58 43.18 -25.69 12.81
C ASP A 58 42.44 -25.76 11.45
N ALA A 59 42.50 -24.66 10.62
CA ALA A 59 41.81 -24.59 9.36
C ALA A 59 42.77 -24.24 8.20
N ALA A 60 42.69 -24.99 7.12
CA ALA A 60 43.43 -24.73 5.90
C ALA A 60 42.46 -24.35 4.78
N TYR A 61 42.65 -23.18 4.19
CA TYR A 61 41.86 -22.64 3.08
C TYR A 61 42.73 -22.62 1.83
N GLU A 62 42.32 -23.33 0.78
CA GLU A 62 42.95 -23.29 -0.54
C GLU A 62 42.04 -22.53 -1.50
N VAL A 63 42.46 -21.32 -1.91
CA VAL A 63 41.67 -20.42 -2.74
C VAL A 63 42.33 -20.24 -4.09
N GLY A 64 41.53 -20.43 -5.15
CA GLY A 64 41.98 -20.32 -6.53
C GLY A 64 40.84 -19.96 -7.47
N LEU A 65 41.09 -20.02 -8.78
CA LEU A 65 40.08 -19.84 -9.81
C LEU A 65 39.70 -21.18 -10.44
N ASP A 66 38.42 -21.34 -10.79
CA ASP A 66 37.96 -22.42 -11.65
C ASP A 66 38.14 -22.09 -13.16
N ASP A 67 37.77 -23.02 -14.05
CA ASP A 67 37.89 -22.86 -15.51
C ASP A 67 37.07 -21.69 -16.06
N ASP A 68 36.03 -21.21 -15.34
CA ASP A 68 35.17 -20.07 -15.68
C ASP A 68 35.72 -18.75 -15.12
N GLY A 69 36.83 -18.78 -14.37
CA GLY A 69 37.42 -17.63 -13.70
C GLY A 69 36.66 -17.19 -12.45
N ARG A 70 35.79 -18.05 -11.91
CA ARG A 70 35.11 -17.81 -10.64
C ARG A 70 35.99 -18.26 -9.46
N ALA A 71 35.89 -17.57 -8.34
CA ALA A 71 36.62 -17.97 -7.13
C ALA A 71 36.11 -19.32 -6.61
N ARG A 72 37.03 -20.23 -6.33
CA ARG A 72 36.80 -21.51 -5.70
C ARG A 72 37.64 -21.64 -4.45
N MET A 73 37.10 -22.18 -3.40
CA MET A 73 37.76 -22.41 -2.12
C MET A 73 37.52 -23.83 -1.63
N ARG A 74 38.59 -24.52 -1.29
CA ARG A 74 38.52 -25.78 -0.56
C ARG A 74 39.02 -25.55 0.86
N VAL A 75 38.29 -26.10 1.82
CA VAL A 75 38.60 -25.91 3.24
C VAL A 75 38.73 -27.27 3.92
N THR A 76 39.75 -27.38 4.74
CA THR A 76 39.95 -28.51 5.64
C THR A 76 40.02 -27.97 7.06
N GLU A 77 39.01 -28.25 7.87
CA GLU A 77 38.96 -27.88 9.30
C GLU A 77 39.30 -29.09 10.15
N THR A 78 40.30 -28.97 11.03
CA THR A 78 40.65 -29.98 12.05
C THR A 78 40.26 -29.47 13.43
N LEU A 79 39.21 -30.03 13.99
CA LEU A 79 38.57 -29.62 15.23
C LEU A 79 38.86 -30.69 16.33
N VAL A 80 39.55 -30.30 17.39
CA VAL A 80 39.77 -31.16 18.54
C VAL A 80 38.83 -30.73 19.66
N ALA A 81 37.66 -31.40 19.73
CA ALA A 81 36.65 -31.13 20.75
C ALA A 81 37.00 -31.86 22.06
N SER A 82 36.79 -31.19 23.18
CA SER A 82 36.99 -31.71 24.55
C SER A 82 35.63 -31.84 25.23
N PHE A 83 35.03 -33.02 25.13
CA PHE A 83 33.73 -33.33 25.71
C PHE A 83 33.84 -33.73 27.19
N PRO A 84 32.81 -33.48 28.01
CA PRO A 84 32.75 -33.97 29.38
C PRO A 84 32.69 -35.49 29.42
N ASP A 85 33.08 -36.07 30.58
CA ASP A 85 32.99 -37.53 30.82
C ASP A 85 31.56 -37.90 31.25
N ALA A 86 30.59 -37.61 30.37
CA ALA A 86 29.16 -37.84 30.56
C ALA A 86 28.50 -38.31 29.27
N ASP A 87 27.34 -38.94 29.35
CA ASP A 87 26.51 -39.31 28.20
C ASP A 87 25.69 -38.06 27.78
N GLN A 88 26.32 -37.18 27.04
CA GLN A 88 25.77 -35.87 26.72
C GLN A 88 25.79 -35.59 25.22
N ASN A 89 26.93 -35.72 24.57
CA ASN A 89 27.12 -35.39 23.17
C ASN A 89 27.23 -36.63 22.28
N HIS A 90 26.65 -36.56 21.10
CA HIS A 90 26.80 -37.55 20.03
C HIS A 90 27.82 -37.13 18.96
N GLY A 91 28.26 -35.87 18.99
CA GLY A 91 29.20 -35.25 18.06
C GLY A 91 29.16 -33.74 18.14
N ILE A 92 29.58 -33.08 17.03
CA ILE A 92 29.50 -31.65 16.86
C ILE A 92 28.57 -31.28 15.68
N VAL A 93 28.02 -30.08 15.72
CA VAL A 93 27.28 -29.48 14.61
C VAL A 93 28.13 -28.34 14.03
N ARG A 94 28.39 -28.37 12.72
CA ARG A 94 29.11 -27.33 12.00
C ARG A 94 28.19 -26.74 10.93
N GLY A 95 27.76 -25.50 11.05
CA GLY A 95 27.01 -24.76 10.04
C GLY A 95 27.96 -24.08 9.04
N LEU A 96 27.76 -24.29 7.76
CA LEU A 96 28.53 -23.71 6.64
C LEU A 96 27.62 -22.79 5.83
N ALA A 97 28.09 -21.59 5.48
CA ALA A 97 27.30 -20.64 4.69
C ALA A 97 26.97 -21.20 3.30
N THR A 98 25.69 -21.15 2.88
CA THR A 98 25.25 -21.55 1.53
C THR A 98 25.08 -20.37 0.59
N SER A 99 25.24 -19.13 1.08
CA SER A 99 25.19 -17.92 0.29
C SER A 99 26.11 -16.83 0.84
N TYR A 100 26.65 -16.00 -0.05
CA TYR A 100 27.47 -14.84 0.29
C TYR A 100 27.14 -13.66 -0.64
N GLU A 101 26.77 -12.51 -0.04
CA GLU A 101 26.40 -11.29 -0.75
C GLU A 101 25.43 -11.55 -1.94
N GLY A 102 24.39 -12.33 -1.65
CA GLY A 102 23.31 -12.60 -2.59
C GLY A 102 23.59 -13.62 -3.68
N ALA A 103 24.74 -14.27 -3.65
CA ALA A 103 25.09 -15.41 -4.52
C ALA A 103 25.19 -16.71 -3.72
N SER A 104 24.78 -17.82 -4.32
CA SER A 104 25.01 -19.16 -3.75
C SER A 104 26.49 -19.44 -3.72
N THR A 105 26.99 -19.99 -2.59
CA THR A 105 28.36 -20.48 -2.46
C THR A 105 28.54 -21.91 -2.99
N GLU A 106 27.45 -22.54 -3.45
CA GLU A 106 27.48 -23.94 -3.94
C GLU A 106 28.20 -24.89 -2.97
N THR A 107 28.00 -24.66 -1.66
CA THR A 107 28.70 -25.35 -0.56
C THR A 107 28.44 -26.85 -0.61
N THR A 108 29.51 -27.64 -0.61
CA THR A 108 29.44 -29.11 -0.67
C THR A 108 30.42 -29.71 0.32
N VAL A 109 29.96 -30.60 1.22
CA VAL A 109 30.80 -31.39 2.10
C VAL A 109 31.44 -32.54 1.31
N LEU A 110 32.75 -32.63 1.36
CA LEU A 110 33.53 -33.68 0.68
C LEU A 110 33.75 -34.89 1.55
N SER A 111 34.14 -34.68 2.81
CA SER A 111 34.40 -35.76 3.75
C SER A 111 34.32 -35.30 5.21
N VAL A 112 33.99 -36.20 6.10
CA VAL A 112 34.16 -36.06 7.56
C VAL A 112 34.91 -37.29 8.08
N THR A 113 36.09 -37.04 8.66
CA THR A 113 36.95 -38.13 9.18
C THR A 113 37.41 -37.81 10.60
N ASP A 114 37.93 -38.84 11.30
CA ASP A 114 38.63 -38.66 12.56
C ASP A 114 40.11 -38.22 12.35
N GLY A 115 40.86 -38.02 13.45
CA GLY A 115 42.27 -37.65 13.39
C GLY A 115 43.21 -38.72 12.80
N ASN A 116 42.71 -39.91 12.51
CA ASN A 116 43.47 -41.00 11.89
C ASN A 116 43.04 -41.23 10.41
N GLY A 117 42.09 -40.45 9.94
CA GLY A 117 41.54 -40.55 8.58
C GLY A 117 40.44 -41.61 8.40
N ALA A 118 39.88 -42.16 9.49
CA ALA A 118 38.74 -43.04 9.41
C ALA A 118 37.45 -42.22 9.24
N GLU A 119 36.52 -42.70 8.41
CA GLU A 119 35.24 -42.03 8.17
C GLU A 119 34.43 -41.90 9.47
N VAL A 120 33.91 -40.67 9.74
CA VAL A 120 32.95 -40.39 10.79
C VAL A 120 31.57 -40.29 10.15
N PRO A 121 30.56 -41.02 10.66
CA PRO A 121 29.18 -40.82 10.19
C PRO A 121 28.75 -39.36 10.34
N TYR A 122 28.02 -38.83 9.38
CA TYR A 122 27.44 -37.48 9.46
C TYR A 122 26.15 -37.39 8.66
N GLU A 123 25.32 -36.44 9.03
CA GLU A 123 24.13 -36.04 8.32
C GLU A 123 24.26 -34.57 7.93
N THR A 124 23.56 -34.16 6.87
CA THR A 124 23.50 -32.76 6.48
C THR A 124 22.06 -32.30 6.43
N ASP A 125 21.81 -31.06 6.93
CA ASP A 125 20.54 -30.39 6.84
C ASP A 125 20.77 -28.96 6.38
N GLU A 126 19.86 -28.38 5.55
CA GLU A 126 19.99 -27.02 5.05
C GLU A 126 18.82 -26.17 5.57
N GLU A 127 19.12 -25.22 6.45
CA GLU A 127 18.15 -24.31 7.02
C GLU A 127 18.77 -22.90 7.18
N ASP A 128 17.95 -21.86 7.01
CA ASP A 128 18.31 -20.43 7.21
C ASP A 128 19.61 -19.96 6.51
N GLY A 129 19.92 -20.53 5.34
CA GLY A 129 21.12 -20.18 4.56
C GLY A 129 22.42 -20.82 5.07
N LEU A 130 22.32 -21.82 5.93
CA LEU A 130 23.42 -22.65 6.41
C LEU A 130 23.20 -24.11 6.03
N LEU A 131 24.28 -24.79 5.66
CA LEU A 131 24.35 -26.22 5.54
C LEU A 131 24.95 -26.77 6.86
N TYR A 132 24.13 -27.39 7.69
CA TYR A 132 24.55 -28.01 8.94
C TYR A 132 25.14 -29.38 8.67
N VAL A 133 26.32 -29.62 9.21
CA VAL A 133 27.01 -30.91 9.22
C VAL A 133 26.93 -31.45 10.65
N LEU A 134 26.09 -32.46 10.85
CA LEU A 134 25.88 -33.10 12.14
C LEU A 134 26.75 -34.36 12.20
N THR A 135 27.86 -34.30 12.93
CA THR A 135 28.81 -35.44 13.02
C THR A 135 28.38 -36.47 14.05
N GLY A 136 28.78 -37.72 13.88
CA GLY A 136 28.42 -38.84 14.76
C GLY A 136 27.09 -39.49 14.39
N ASN A 137 26.51 -40.21 15.32
CA ASN A 137 25.19 -40.86 15.22
C ASN A 137 24.43 -40.76 16.55
N ASP A 138 23.15 -41.03 16.55
CA ASP A 138 22.29 -40.86 17.73
C ASP A 138 22.44 -42.01 18.77
N ASP A 139 23.13 -43.09 18.42
CA ASP A 139 23.28 -44.28 19.27
C ASP A 139 24.54 -44.24 20.16
N ASP A 140 25.58 -43.50 19.73
CA ASP A 140 26.90 -43.50 20.38
C ASP A 140 27.20 -42.12 21.01
N PHE A 141 27.53 -42.11 22.30
CA PHE A 141 28.00 -40.89 22.98
C PHE A 141 29.53 -40.72 22.81
N VAL A 142 29.95 -39.47 22.60
CA VAL A 142 31.36 -39.07 22.53
C VAL A 142 31.81 -38.46 23.86
N ARG A 143 33.03 -38.75 24.32
CA ARG A 143 33.60 -38.25 25.57
C ARG A 143 35.10 -37.97 25.42
N GLY A 144 35.63 -37.04 26.23
CA GLY A 144 37.03 -36.67 26.21
C GLY A 144 37.44 -35.99 24.91
N LEU A 145 38.71 -36.13 24.52
CA LEU A 145 39.23 -35.51 23.30
C LEU A 145 38.83 -36.32 22.07
N THR A 146 38.07 -35.68 21.19
CA THR A 146 37.65 -36.26 19.91
C THR A 146 38.04 -35.31 18.77
N THR A 147 38.65 -35.85 17.72
CA THR A 147 39.09 -35.06 16.56
C THR A 147 38.13 -35.29 15.41
N TYR A 148 37.67 -34.18 14.81
CA TYR A 148 36.89 -34.16 13.55
C TYR A 148 37.68 -33.43 12.49
N VAL A 149 37.81 -34.03 11.30
CA VAL A 149 38.38 -33.37 10.11
C VAL A 149 37.25 -33.26 9.11
N ILE A 150 36.81 -32.00 8.84
CA ILE A 150 35.72 -31.70 7.92
C ILE A 150 36.31 -31.04 6.67
N GLU A 151 36.05 -31.65 5.53
CA GLU A 151 36.50 -31.15 4.24
C GLU A 151 35.30 -30.70 3.41
N TYR A 152 35.34 -29.46 2.87
CA TYR A 152 34.27 -28.93 2.05
C TYR A 152 34.76 -27.97 0.98
N GLU A 153 33.96 -27.74 -0.04
CA GLU A 153 34.19 -26.78 -1.11
C GLU A 153 33.12 -25.71 -1.18
N MET A 154 33.54 -24.49 -1.54
CA MET A 154 32.68 -23.33 -1.77
C MET A 154 33.12 -22.60 -3.04
N ARG A 155 32.18 -21.85 -3.63
CA ARG A 155 32.43 -20.96 -4.78
C ARG A 155 32.07 -19.53 -4.49
N ASP A 156 32.50 -18.60 -5.34
CA ASP A 156 32.17 -17.17 -5.29
C ASP A 156 32.52 -16.51 -3.96
N VAL A 157 33.60 -16.92 -3.33
CA VAL A 157 34.08 -16.43 -2.03
C VAL A 157 34.80 -15.09 -2.11
N ILE A 158 35.09 -14.58 -3.32
CA ILE A 158 35.71 -13.28 -3.59
C ILE A 158 34.67 -12.40 -4.27
N LEU A 159 34.48 -11.19 -3.76
CA LEU A 159 33.50 -10.24 -4.29
C LEU A 159 34.16 -8.97 -4.84
N ALA A 160 33.59 -8.38 -5.88
CA ALA A 160 33.99 -7.07 -6.36
C ALA A 160 33.50 -5.98 -5.40
N THR A 161 34.44 -5.25 -4.80
CA THR A 161 34.12 -4.13 -3.89
C THR A 161 33.69 -2.90 -4.69
N LYS A 162 32.68 -2.17 -4.18
CA LYS A 162 32.29 -0.87 -4.69
C LYS A 162 32.83 0.22 -3.77
N PRO A 163 33.44 1.28 -4.32
CA PRO A 163 33.84 2.42 -3.50
C PRO A 163 32.61 2.95 -2.74
N SER A 164 32.71 3.11 -1.43
CA SER A 164 31.68 3.78 -0.64
C SER A 164 31.52 5.22 -1.11
N ALA A 165 30.30 5.76 -1.01
CA ALA A 165 30.04 7.15 -1.39
C ALA A 165 30.95 8.10 -0.58
N GLY A 166 31.86 8.79 -1.29
CA GLY A 166 32.89 9.66 -0.69
C GLY A 166 34.26 9.00 -0.49
N SER A 167 34.43 7.71 -0.76
CA SER A 167 35.72 7.04 -0.80
C SER A 167 36.41 7.28 -2.16
N SER A 168 37.70 7.58 -2.13
CA SER A 168 38.59 7.66 -3.30
C SER A 168 39.33 6.35 -3.57
N ALA A 169 38.96 5.27 -2.88
CA ALA A 169 39.59 3.97 -3.09
C ALA A 169 39.22 3.42 -4.49
N PRO A 170 40.20 2.89 -5.25
CA PRO A 170 39.91 2.26 -6.53
C PRO A 170 39.02 1.01 -6.34
N PRO A 171 38.26 0.60 -7.37
CA PRO A 171 37.60 -0.70 -7.37
C PRO A 171 38.62 -1.82 -7.16
N ALA A 172 38.25 -2.84 -6.42
CA ALA A 172 39.09 -4.00 -6.13
C ALA A 172 38.21 -5.25 -6.04
N ASP A 173 38.82 -6.43 -6.17
CA ASP A 173 38.19 -7.67 -5.74
C ASP A 173 38.73 -8.02 -4.35
N GLU A 174 37.91 -8.60 -3.48
CA GLU A 174 38.27 -8.83 -2.08
C GLU A 174 37.80 -10.20 -1.61
N PHE A 175 38.71 -10.95 -1.04
CA PHE A 175 38.40 -12.09 -0.17
C PHE A 175 38.17 -11.53 1.22
N TYR A 176 36.92 -11.44 1.65
CA TYR A 176 36.52 -10.97 2.97
C TYR A 176 35.75 -12.09 3.66
N TRP A 177 36.43 -12.82 4.57
CA TRP A 177 35.96 -14.11 5.05
C TRP A 177 36.13 -14.28 6.53
N ASP A 178 35.09 -14.79 7.21
CA ASP A 178 35.14 -15.16 8.61
C ASP A 178 35.80 -16.55 8.73
N LEU A 179 37.06 -16.57 9.13
CA LEU A 179 37.84 -17.80 9.33
C LEU A 179 37.38 -18.57 10.56
N LEU A 180 36.84 -17.85 11.55
CA LEU A 180 36.20 -18.41 12.74
C LEU A 180 34.81 -17.79 12.87
N PRO A 181 33.72 -18.60 12.85
CA PRO A 181 32.36 -18.10 12.94
C PRO A 181 32.07 -17.48 14.30
N LEU A 182 31.24 -16.42 14.30
CA LEU A 182 30.82 -15.70 15.50
C LEU A 182 29.72 -16.41 16.29
N ASP A 183 28.93 -17.24 15.62
CA ASP A 183 27.80 -17.96 16.23
C ASP A 183 28.23 -19.32 16.81
N SER A 184 29.44 -19.37 17.38
CA SER A 184 29.96 -20.56 18.07
C SER A 184 29.66 -20.45 19.55
N THR A 185 29.05 -21.50 20.10
CA THR A 185 28.71 -21.59 21.53
C THR A 185 29.86 -22.08 22.40
N GLN A 186 30.96 -22.54 21.81
CA GLN A 186 32.12 -23.11 22.50
C GLN A 186 33.30 -22.13 22.55
N SER A 187 34.05 -22.20 23.65
CA SER A 187 35.39 -21.62 23.74
C SER A 187 36.43 -22.46 23.00
N ILE A 188 37.51 -21.84 22.55
CA ILE A 188 38.60 -22.46 21.81
C ILE A 188 39.91 -22.10 22.51
N ASP A 189 40.74 -23.11 22.86
CA ASP A 189 42.02 -22.85 23.53
C ASP A 189 43.09 -22.37 22.54
N ARG A 190 43.08 -22.82 21.29
CA ARG A 190 44.02 -22.44 20.25
C ARG A 190 43.31 -22.45 18.89
N PHE A 191 43.40 -21.33 18.16
CA PHE A 191 42.94 -21.22 16.79
C PHE A 191 44.10 -20.94 15.85
N ARG A 192 44.11 -21.61 14.69
CA ARG A 192 45.03 -21.33 13.58
C ARG A 192 44.31 -21.45 12.24
N ALA A 193 44.59 -20.54 11.34
CA ALA A 193 44.11 -20.61 9.97
C ALA A 193 45.25 -20.30 8.98
N ASP A 194 45.43 -21.14 7.99
CA ASP A 194 46.33 -20.93 6.86
C ASP A 194 45.47 -20.69 5.58
N VAL A 195 45.56 -19.52 4.97
CA VAL A 195 44.86 -19.17 3.71
C VAL A 195 45.87 -19.13 2.57
N THR A 196 45.85 -20.14 1.72
CA THR A 196 46.76 -20.30 0.59
C THR A 196 46.06 -19.90 -0.70
N LEU A 197 46.60 -18.90 -1.37
CA LEU A 197 46.19 -18.43 -2.69
C LEU A 197 47.05 -19.11 -3.74
N ASP A 198 46.44 -19.76 -4.71
CA ASP A 198 47.16 -20.37 -5.84
C ASP A 198 47.76 -19.33 -6.80
N SER A 199 48.52 -19.79 -7.78
CA SER A 199 49.21 -18.94 -8.74
C SER A 199 48.27 -18.08 -9.59
N SER A 200 46.99 -18.39 -9.68
CA SER A 200 46.00 -17.60 -10.42
C SER A 200 45.61 -16.33 -9.68
N LEU A 201 45.57 -16.35 -8.36
CA LEU A 201 45.23 -15.25 -7.49
C LEU A 201 46.43 -14.49 -6.93
N SER A 202 47.50 -15.21 -6.60
CA SER A 202 48.70 -14.62 -5.96
C SER A 202 49.34 -13.50 -6.79
N ALA A 203 49.29 -13.61 -8.14
CA ALA A 203 49.83 -12.61 -9.06
C ALA A 203 48.99 -11.30 -9.11
N ALA A 204 47.75 -11.35 -8.66
CA ALA A 204 46.78 -10.23 -8.68
C ALA A 204 46.62 -9.53 -7.31
N LEU A 205 47.44 -9.89 -6.32
CA LEU A 205 47.40 -9.24 -4.99
C LEU A 205 47.73 -7.75 -5.13
N ASN A 206 46.85 -6.87 -4.58
CA ASN A 206 47.05 -5.42 -4.59
C ASN A 206 47.76 -4.90 -3.33
N GLY A 207 48.11 -5.77 -2.39
CA GLY A 207 48.79 -5.44 -1.15
C GLY A 207 47.89 -4.95 0.00
N ALA A 208 46.59 -4.86 -0.21
CA ALA A 208 45.65 -4.52 0.84
C ALA A 208 45.27 -5.81 1.60
N THR A 209 45.69 -5.89 2.88
CA THR A 209 45.33 -6.99 3.76
C THR A 209 44.95 -6.46 5.13
N ARG A 210 43.92 -7.09 5.77
CA ARG A 210 43.47 -6.77 7.12
C ARG A 210 43.03 -8.05 7.82
N CYS A 211 43.23 -8.12 9.11
CA CYS A 211 42.68 -9.17 9.95
C CYS A 211 41.99 -8.53 11.14
N TYR A 212 40.76 -8.94 11.42
CA TYR A 212 39.94 -8.47 12.52
C TYR A 212 39.61 -9.61 13.48
N THR A 213 39.46 -9.30 14.77
CA THR A 213 39.21 -10.26 15.82
C THR A 213 38.31 -9.71 16.91
N GLY A 214 37.60 -10.61 17.62
CA GLY A 214 36.70 -10.28 18.71
C GLY A 214 35.24 -10.52 18.42
N PRO A 215 34.33 -10.05 19.30
CA PRO A 215 32.88 -10.22 19.09
C PRO A 215 32.39 -9.44 17.87
N SER A 216 31.18 -9.74 17.42
CA SER A 216 30.56 -9.07 16.27
C SER A 216 30.68 -7.55 16.36
N GLY A 217 31.21 -6.93 15.31
CA GLY A 217 31.44 -5.48 15.25
C GLY A 217 32.77 -4.99 15.79
N SER A 218 33.63 -5.85 16.33
CA SER A 218 34.97 -5.46 16.76
C SER A 218 35.81 -5.01 15.56
N LYS A 219 36.69 -4.01 15.80
CA LYS A 219 37.68 -3.51 14.87
C LYS A 219 39.11 -3.78 15.36
N ASP A 220 39.24 -4.62 16.36
CA ASP A 220 40.56 -5.01 16.89
C ASP A 220 41.27 -5.83 15.82
N GLU A 221 42.52 -5.43 15.54
CA GLU A 221 43.35 -6.12 14.55
C GLU A 221 43.96 -7.37 15.15
N CYS A 222 44.00 -8.48 14.36
CA CYS A 222 44.74 -9.69 14.73
C CYS A 222 46.14 -9.70 14.12
N GLU A 223 47.00 -10.52 14.69
CA GLU A 223 48.34 -10.78 14.12
C GLU A 223 48.22 -11.61 12.85
N LEU A 224 48.75 -11.11 11.76
CA LEU A 224 48.70 -11.72 10.43
C LEU A 224 50.11 -11.91 9.89
N ASP A 225 50.55 -13.15 9.75
CA ASP A 225 51.77 -13.53 9.09
C ASP A 225 51.55 -13.70 7.58
N GLY A 226 52.30 -12.96 6.76
CA GLY A 226 52.19 -13.09 5.30
C GLY A 226 52.31 -11.75 4.58
N PRO A 227 52.40 -11.76 3.26
CA PRO A 227 52.37 -12.94 2.36
C PRO A 227 53.65 -13.81 2.49
N ILE A 228 53.46 -15.11 2.68
CA ILE A 228 54.53 -16.11 2.73
C ILE A 228 54.54 -16.82 1.36
N ALA A 229 55.57 -16.65 0.59
CA ALA A 229 55.67 -17.25 -0.78
C ALA A 229 56.17 -18.70 -0.67
N ASP A 230 55.44 -19.62 -1.33
CA ASP A 230 55.87 -21.00 -1.60
C ASP A 230 55.74 -21.28 -3.12
N GLY A 231 56.81 -21.17 -3.81
CA GLY A 231 56.84 -21.27 -5.26
C GLY A 231 56.11 -20.13 -5.95
N ARG A 232 54.89 -20.41 -6.49
CA ARG A 232 53.98 -19.40 -7.09
C ARG A 232 52.77 -19.11 -6.20
N ASP A 233 52.57 -19.90 -5.17
CA ASP A 233 51.47 -19.75 -4.25
C ASP A 233 51.85 -18.84 -3.08
N VAL A 234 50.87 -18.26 -2.42
CA VAL A 234 51.09 -17.33 -1.34
C VAL A 234 50.16 -17.69 -0.17
N THR A 235 50.73 -17.83 1.01
CA THR A 235 49.97 -18.16 2.22
C THR A 235 49.93 -16.97 3.18
N PHE A 236 48.74 -16.75 3.75
CA PHE A 236 48.52 -15.88 4.89
C PHE A 236 48.16 -16.73 6.10
N ARG A 237 48.78 -16.46 7.22
CA ARG A 237 48.58 -17.24 8.47
C ARG A 237 48.06 -16.36 9.56
N VAL A 238 47.03 -16.83 10.25
CA VAL A 238 46.52 -16.23 11.48
C VAL A 238 46.64 -17.27 12.61
N GLU A 239 47.30 -16.89 13.68
CA GLU A 239 47.36 -17.68 14.92
C GLU A 239 46.77 -16.87 16.09
N SER A 240 46.00 -17.53 16.93
CA SER A 240 45.38 -16.92 18.09
C SER A 240 45.36 -17.89 19.26
N GLY A 241 45.60 -17.35 20.46
CA GLY A 241 45.43 -18.11 21.70
C GLY A 241 43.96 -18.35 22.05
N ALA A 242 43.71 -18.52 23.34
CA ALA A 242 42.37 -18.82 23.83
C ALA A 242 41.33 -17.75 23.44
N ARG A 243 40.19 -18.21 23.00
CA ARG A 243 39.06 -17.38 22.55
C ARG A 243 37.76 -17.81 23.26
N PRO A 244 37.01 -16.87 23.82
CA PRO A 244 35.69 -17.17 24.36
C PRO A 244 34.69 -17.52 23.25
N ALA A 245 33.57 -18.10 23.61
CA ALA A 245 32.43 -18.29 22.73
C ALA A 245 31.97 -16.96 22.13
N GLY A 246 31.64 -16.93 20.84
CA GLY A 246 31.17 -15.73 20.13
C GLY A 246 32.27 -14.78 19.64
N ASP A 247 33.55 -15.10 19.85
CA ASP A 247 34.68 -14.35 19.31
C ASP A 247 35.09 -14.90 17.93
N GLY A 248 34.98 -14.06 16.91
CA GLY A 248 35.34 -14.41 15.54
C GLY A 248 36.74 -13.94 15.11
N VAL A 249 37.18 -14.45 13.96
CA VAL A 249 38.36 -14.00 13.21
C VAL A 249 37.98 -13.79 11.75
N THR A 250 38.15 -12.57 11.24
CA THR A 250 37.81 -12.21 9.86
C THR A 250 39.06 -11.74 9.12
N LEU A 251 39.32 -12.32 7.94
CA LEU A 251 40.45 -11.95 7.08
C LEU A 251 39.96 -11.23 5.81
N ALA A 252 40.58 -10.13 5.49
CA ALA A 252 40.37 -9.37 4.25
C ALA A 252 41.68 -9.37 3.42
N ILE A 253 41.60 -9.84 2.17
CA ILE A 253 42.71 -9.83 1.19
C ILE A 253 42.21 -9.18 -0.07
N GLY A 254 42.87 -8.11 -0.52
CA GLY A 254 42.51 -7.36 -1.73
C GLY A 254 43.30 -7.81 -2.97
N PHE A 255 42.58 -7.82 -4.09
CA PHE A 255 43.11 -8.12 -5.43
C PHE A 255 42.84 -6.96 -6.39
N ASP A 256 43.50 -6.93 -7.51
CA ASP A 256 43.19 -6.01 -8.61
C ASP A 256 41.75 -6.23 -9.09
N ALA A 257 41.09 -5.16 -9.51
CA ALA A 257 39.69 -5.23 -9.98
C ALA A 257 39.56 -6.10 -11.24
N GLY A 258 38.57 -6.99 -11.24
CA GLY A 258 38.32 -7.92 -12.36
C GLY A 258 39.21 -9.16 -12.34
N THR A 259 39.84 -9.47 -11.19
CA THR A 259 40.59 -10.70 -10.98
C THR A 259 39.70 -11.93 -11.06
N VAL A 260 38.45 -11.81 -10.54
CA VAL A 260 37.47 -12.91 -10.55
C VAL A 260 36.22 -12.57 -11.36
N THR A 261 35.68 -13.59 -12.03
CA THR A 261 34.35 -13.50 -12.67
C THR A 261 33.26 -13.52 -11.59
N GLN A 262 32.50 -12.43 -11.46
CA GLN A 262 31.43 -12.34 -10.48
C GLN A 262 30.19 -13.11 -10.93
N PRO A 263 29.46 -13.77 -10.01
CA PRO A 263 28.21 -14.45 -10.31
C PRO A 263 27.13 -13.46 -10.77
N LEU A 264 26.20 -13.94 -11.62
CA LEU A 264 25.13 -13.09 -12.18
C LEU A 264 24.31 -12.36 -11.12
N ALA A 265 24.15 -12.94 -9.94
CA ALA A 265 23.44 -12.33 -8.82
C ALA A 265 24.07 -11.01 -8.32
N ARG A 266 25.39 -10.87 -8.47
CA ARG A 266 26.16 -9.68 -8.04
C ARG A 266 26.37 -8.66 -9.16
N THR A 267 26.16 -9.02 -10.43
CA THR A 267 26.37 -8.11 -11.57
C THR A 267 25.11 -7.29 -11.84
N PRO A 268 25.14 -5.94 -11.72
CA PRO A 268 24.01 -5.09 -12.06
C PRO A 268 23.67 -5.22 -13.56
N ASP A 269 22.39 -5.44 -13.87
CA ASP A 269 21.87 -5.42 -15.23
C ASP A 269 20.76 -4.35 -15.34
N PRO A 270 21.07 -3.18 -15.93
CA PRO A 270 20.11 -2.10 -16.06
C PRO A 270 18.80 -2.52 -16.77
N VAL A 271 18.87 -3.50 -17.68
CA VAL A 271 17.69 -3.98 -18.40
C VAL A 271 16.81 -4.84 -17.46
N ALA A 272 17.41 -5.79 -16.75
CA ALA A 272 16.69 -6.67 -15.83
C ALA A 272 16.13 -5.89 -14.63
N ASP A 273 16.90 -4.94 -14.09
CA ASP A 273 16.56 -4.22 -12.87
C ASP A 273 15.57 -3.06 -13.10
N VAL A 274 15.63 -2.39 -14.29
CA VAL A 274 14.83 -1.19 -14.56
C VAL A 274 13.58 -1.48 -15.39
N THR A 275 13.62 -2.45 -16.30
CA THR A 275 12.47 -2.72 -17.20
C THR A 275 11.17 -3.02 -16.48
N PRO A 276 11.13 -3.85 -15.40
CA PRO A 276 9.88 -4.09 -14.66
C PRO A 276 9.33 -2.82 -13.99
N ILE A 277 10.22 -1.93 -13.51
CA ILE A 277 9.83 -0.66 -12.90
C ILE A 277 9.17 0.26 -13.94
N VAL A 278 9.79 0.40 -15.13
CA VAL A 278 9.23 1.19 -16.23
C VAL A 278 7.88 0.62 -16.69
N ALA A 279 7.75 -0.71 -16.75
CA ALA A 279 6.49 -1.36 -17.06
C ALA A 279 5.42 -1.06 -16.01
N ALA A 280 5.76 -1.08 -14.71
CA ALA A 280 4.84 -0.73 -13.63
C ALA A 280 4.33 0.72 -13.75
N VAL A 281 5.24 1.68 -13.95
CA VAL A 281 4.89 3.10 -14.11
C VAL A 281 4.04 3.32 -15.36
N GLY A 282 4.38 2.69 -16.47
CA GLY A 282 3.61 2.77 -17.72
C GLY A 282 2.20 2.20 -17.58
N ALA A 283 2.07 1.04 -16.95
CA ALA A 283 0.78 0.41 -16.68
C ALA A 283 -0.12 1.25 -15.76
N LEU A 284 0.44 1.80 -14.68
CA LEU A 284 -0.27 2.71 -13.77
C LEU A 284 -0.69 4.00 -14.48
N GLY A 285 0.18 4.57 -15.32
CA GLY A 285 -0.14 5.75 -16.13
C GLY A 285 -1.34 5.52 -17.06
N LEU A 286 -1.40 4.36 -17.73
CA LEU A 286 -2.54 3.98 -18.56
C LEU A 286 -3.81 3.73 -17.75
N SER A 287 -3.71 3.18 -16.53
CA SER A 287 -4.84 3.02 -15.62
C SER A 287 -5.41 4.37 -15.18
N VAL A 288 -4.58 5.34 -14.87
CA VAL A 288 -5.01 6.72 -14.59
C VAL A 288 -5.66 7.34 -15.82
N GLY A 289 -5.06 7.13 -17.00
CA GLY A 289 -5.64 7.54 -18.29
C GLY A 289 -7.05 6.95 -18.53
N SER A 290 -7.28 5.70 -18.11
CA SER A 290 -8.59 5.06 -18.14
C SER A 290 -9.62 5.82 -17.27
N TRP A 291 -9.26 6.25 -16.07
CA TRP A 291 -10.14 7.05 -15.20
C TRP A 291 -10.46 8.43 -15.78
N VAL A 292 -9.44 9.07 -16.37
CA VAL A 292 -9.65 10.33 -17.10
C VAL A 292 -10.61 10.14 -18.28
N ALA A 293 -10.47 9.03 -19.01
CA ALA A 293 -11.37 8.70 -20.12
C ALA A 293 -12.81 8.45 -19.67
N VAL A 294 -13.03 7.79 -18.50
CA VAL A 294 -14.37 7.68 -17.90
C VAL A 294 -14.93 9.05 -17.56
N SER A 295 -14.13 9.89 -16.88
CA SER A 295 -14.55 11.24 -16.48
C SER A 295 -14.89 12.12 -17.71
N ALA A 296 -14.07 12.04 -18.74
CA ALA A 296 -14.34 12.77 -19.99
C ALA A 296 -15.61 12.25 -20.69
N PHE A 297 -15.83 10.93 -20.69
CA PHE A 297 -17.02 10.31 -21.24
C PHE A 297 -18.30 10.77 -20.50
N THR A 298 -18.30 10.72 -19.16
CA THR A 298 -19.45 11.15 -18.36
C THR A 298 -19.72 12.64 -18.53
N ARG A 299 -18.68 13.50 -18.58
CA ARG A 299 -18.83 14.95 -18.81
C ARG A 299 -19.39 15.26 -20.19
N ARG A 300 -18.96 14.55 -21.24
CA ARG A 300 -19.48 14.73 -22.61
C ARG A 300 -20.98 14.42 -22.69
N ARG A 301 -21.44 13.38 -21.97
CA ARG A 301 -22.83 12.97 -21.93
C ARG A 301 -23.75 13.94 -21.19
N ARG A 302 -23.21 14.96 -20.49
CA ARG A 302 -23.98 16.03 -19.83
C ARG A 302 -24.35 17.20 -20.75
N ARG A 303 -23.88 17.20 -21.98
CA ARG A 303 -24.14 18.28 -22.94
C ARG A 303 -25.15 17.82 -23.98
N ALA A 304 -26.27 18.60 -24.12
CA ALA A 304 -27.23 18.44 -25.21
C ALA A 304 -27.01 19.51 -26.27
N THR A 305 -27.52 20.71 -26.03
CA THR A 305 -27.36 21.87 -26.94
C THR A 305 -26.16 22.74 -26.57
N GLY A 306 -25.75 22.73 -25.31
CA GLY A 306 -24.74 23.59 -24.71
C GLY A 306 -25.24 25.01 -24.44
N ILE A 307 -26.52 25.30 -24.65
CA ILE A 307 -27.15 26.59 -24.40
C ILE A 307 -28.03 26.48 -23.16
N VAL A 308 -27.73 27.27 -22.15
CA VAL A 308 -28.51 27.35 -20.91
C VAL A 308 -29.37 28.63 -20.98
N VAL A 309 -30.68 28.44 -20.86
CA VAL A 309 -31.64 29.55 -20.80
C VAL A 309 -32.26 29.58 -19.42
N ALA A 310 -32.26 30.75 -18.76
CA ALA A 310 -32.85 30.89 -17.43
C ALA A 310 -34.33 30.45 -17.43
N GLN A 311 -34.71 29.61 -16.45
CA GLN A 311 -36.04 29.02 -16.30
C GLN A 311 -36.59 29.38 -14.91
N TYR A 312 -37.84 29.87 -14.87
CA TYR A 312 -38.51 30.31 -13.63
C TYR A 312 -39.58 29.32 -13.15
N ASP A 313 -39.73 28.19 -13.79
CA ASP A 313 -40.68 27.14 -13.43
C ASP A 313 -40.04 25.77 -13.59
N VAL A 314 -40.55 24.77 -12.86
CA VAL A 314 -40.17 23.37 -13.01
C VAL A 314 -41.43 22.51 -13.18
N PRO A 315 -41.49 21.65 -14.21
CA PRO A 315 -42.64 20.81 -14.46
C PRO A 315 -42.93 19.86 -13.27
N ASP A 316 -44.21 19.62 -13.00
CA ASP A 316 -44.66 18.70 -11.96
C ASP A 316 -44.18 17.25 -12.15
N SER A 317 -43.79 16.89 -13.36
CA SER A 317 -43.22 15.59 -13.70
C SER A 317 -41.72 15.46 -13.36
N LEU A 318 -41.11 16.46 -12.76
CA LEU A 318 -39.69 16.48 -12.45
C LEU A 318 -39.47 16.79 -10.94
N PRO A 319 -39.93 15.94 -10.01
CA PRO A 319 -39.74 16.14 -8.59
C PRO A 319 -38.24 16.14 -8.21
N PRO A 320 -37.87 16.70 -7.02
CA PRO A 320 -36.47 16.80 -6.59
C PRO A 320 -35.71 15.47 -6.57
N LEU A 321 -36.35 14.37 -6.17
CA LEU A 321 -35.75 13.02 -6.22
C LEU A 321 -35.32 12.62 -7.62
N LEU A 322 -36.12 12.96 -8.63
CA LEU A 322 -35.81 12.68 -10.04
C LEU A 322 -34.75 13.67 -10.55
N ALA A 323 -34.87 14.95 -10.20
CA ALA A 323 -33.91 15.99 -10.57
C ALA A 323 -32.51 15.68 -10.03
N ALA A 324 -32.41 15.17 -8.79
CA ALA A 324 -31.16 14.77 -8.16
C ALA A 324 -30.40 13.69 -8.94
N ALA A 325 -31.11 12.77 -9.58
CA ALA A 325 -30.50 11.72 -10.41
C ALA A 325 -29.86 12.27 -11.71
N VAL A 326 -30.31 13.45 -12.16
CA VAL A 326 -29.85 14.11 -13.39
C VAL A 326 -28.77 15.17 -13.09
N VAL A 327 -28.89 15.86 -11.94
CA VAL A 327 -27.97 16.93 -11.53
C VAL A 327 -26.74 16.35 -10.83
N PRO A 328 -25.53 16.52 -11.40
CA PRO A 328 -24.32 16.03 -10.75
C PRO A 328 -23.95 16.82 -9.49
N GLY A 329 -23.88 16.13 -8.37
CA GLY A 329 -23.54 16.75 -7.09
C GLY A 329 -24.70 17.47 -6.43
N ALA A 330 -25.96 17.07 -6.75
CA ALA A 330 -27.14 17.48 -6.03
C ALA A 330 -26.92 17.30 -4.52
N LYS A 331 -27.35 18.29 -3.75
CA LYS A 331 -27.23 18.32 -2.29
C LYS A 331 -28.62 18.12 -1.67
N ASP A 332 -28.65 17.75 -0.42
CA ASP A 332 -29.83 17.78 0.44
C ASP A 332 -31.11 17.28 -0.24
N VAL A 333 -31.01 16.11 -0.90
CA VAL A 333 -32.07 15.54 -1.74
C VAL A 333 -33.34 15.27 -0.94
N ILE A 334 -33.23 14.69 0.24
CA ILE A 334 -34.38 14.40 1.12
C ILE A 334 -35.00 15.69 1.67
N PRO A 335 -34.24 16.64 2.25
CA PRO A 335 -34.77 17.96 2.60
C PRO A 335 -35.48 18.68 1.44
N SER A 336 -34.89 18.63 0.24
CA SER A 336 -35.48 19.20 -0.97
C SER A 336 -36.84 18.58 -1.30
N GLU A 337 -36.96 17.25 -1.20
CA GLU A 337 -38.22 16.54 -1.46
C GLU A 337 -39.28 16.86 -0.40
N ILE A 338 -38.90 16.93 0.89
CA ILE A 338 -39.83 17.29 1.97
C ILE A 338 -40.38 18.70 1.75
N VAL A 339 -39.52 19.67 1.42
CA VAL A 339 -39.96 21.04 1.14
C VAL A 339 -40.83 21.10 -0.14
N HIS A 340 -40.54 20.29 -1.14
CA HIS A 340 -41.38 20.15 -2.34
C HIS A 340 -42.80 19.70 -2.00
N LEU A 341 -42.93 18.68 -1.17
CA LEU A 341 -44.22 18.18 -0.70
C LEU A 341 -44.94 19.19 0.19
N ALA A 342 -44.21 19.95 1.02
CA ALA A 342 -44.75 20.99 1.89
C ALA A 342 -45.31 22.16 1.08
N VAL A 343 -44.54 22.69 0.16
CA VAL A 343 -44.98 23.80 -0.75
C VAL A 343 -46.22 23.39 -1.57
N ARG A 344 -46.34 22.08 -1.92
CA ARG A 344 -47.52 21.55 -2.60
C ARG A 344 -48.69 21.23 -1.66
N GLY A 345 -48.59 21.57 -0.37
CA GLY A 345 -49.64 21.40 0.62
C GLY A 345 -49.98 19.93 0.92
N LYS A 346 -49.02 19.01 0.83
CA LYS A 346 -49.18 17.59 1.15
C LYS A 346 -48.76 17.26 2.57
N LEU A 347 -47.84 18.03 3.08
CA LEU A 347 -47.41 18.01 4.47
C LEU A 347 -47.17 19.44 4.95
N ARG A 348 -47.02 19.58 6.25
CA ARG A 348 -46.57 20.83 6.91
C ARG A 348 -45.38 20.51 7.78
N ILE A 349 -44.39 21.40 7.78
CA ILE A 349 -43.22 21.35 8.65
C ILE A 349 -43.56 22.17 9.90
N GLU A 350 -43.56 21.55 11.06
CA GLU A 350 -43.86 22.16 12.35
C GLU A 350 -42.64 22.09 13.26
N GLU A 351 -42.57 22.92 14.28
CA GLU A 351 -41.59 22.82 15.34
C GLU A 351 -41.94 21.60 16.24
N GLY A 352 -40.95 20.74 16.52
CA GLY A 352 -41.11 19.57 17.37
C GLY A 352 -41.16 19.94 18.86
N ALA A 353 -41.29 18.92 19.69
CA ALA A 353 -41.31 19.09 21.17
C ALA A 353 -39.90 19.46 21.70
N GLU A 354 -38.85 19.08 21.01
CA GLU A 354 -37.46 19.47 21.26
C GLU A 354 -37.00 20.44 20.19
N GLU A 355 -36.18 21.44 20.54
CA GLU A 355 -35.78 22.54 19.63
C GLU A 355 -35.01 22.06 18.39
N GLU A 356 -34.48 20.83 18.42
CA GLU A 356 -33.66 20.27 17.34
C GLU A 356 -34.38 19.25 16.44
N GLU A 357 -35.61 18.83 16.80
CA GLU A 357 -36.37 17.80 16.08
C GLU A 357 -37.59 18.40 15.38
N PRO A 358 -37.50 18.69 14.06
CA PRO A 358 -38.66 19.16 13.31
C PRO A 358 -39.69 18.04 13.15
N ARG A 359 -40.97 18.46 13.18
CA ARG A 359 -42.13 17.58 13.07
C ARG A 359 -42.79 17.75 11.69
N LEU A 360 -43.18 16.64 11.08
CA LEU A 360 -43.94 16.63 9.85
C LEU A 360 -45.38 16.19 10.09
N ARG A 361 -46.32 16.99 9.63
CA ARG A 361 -47.76 16.67 9.68
C ARG A 361 -48.28 16.44 8.28
N ARG A 362 -48.89 15.29 8.03
CA ARG A 362 -49.55 14.96 6.75
C ARG A 362 -50.82 15.77 6.61
N LEU A 363 -51.02 16.40 5.46
CA LEU A 363 -52.23 17.18 5.18
C LEU A 363 -53.16 16.41 4.23
N PRO A 364 -54.50 16.46 4.43
CA PRO A 364 -55.44 15.91 3.50
C PRO A 364 -55.43 16.72 2.20
N GLY A 365 -55.39 16.08 1.07
CA GLY A 365 -55.33 16.79 -0.21
C GLY A 365 -55.55 15.95 -1.44
N THR A 366 -55.59 16.58 -2.61
CA THR A 366 -55.71 15.94 -3.90
C THR A 366 -54.55 15.01 -4.21
N ARG A 367 -54.76 14.04 -5.11
CA ARG A 367 -53.72 13.08 -5.55
C ARG A 367 -52.50 13.82 -6.08
N LEU A 368 -51.31 13.37 -5.71
CA LEU A 368 -50.03 13.85 -6.26
C LEU A 368 -49.91 13.45 -7.75
N PRO A 369 -49.35 14.31 -8.59
CA PRO A 369 -49.24 14.04 -10.02
C PRO A 369 -48.16 13.01 -10.33
N ASP A 370 -47.10 12.95 -9.53
CA ASP A 370 -45.97 12.04 -9.73
C ASP A 370 -45.98 10.87 -8.72
N GLN A 371 -45.57 9.68 -9.18
CA GLN A 371 -45.51 8.49 -8.35
C GLN A 371 -44.36 8.56 -7.33
N LEU A 372 -43.25 9.23 -7.63
CA LEU A 372 -42.15 9.42 -6.66
C LEU A 372 -42.59 10.25 -5.48
N ASP A 373 -43.39 11.31 -5.70
CA ASP A 373 -43.94 12.13 -4.61
C ASP A 373 -44.84 11.30 -3.69
N VAL A 374 -45.61 10.34 -4.25
CA VAL A 374 -46.44 9.42 -3.46
C VAL A 374 -45.57 8.50 -2.63
N GLU A 375 -44.56 7.88 -3.25
CA GLU A 375 -43.61 6.99 -2.57
C GLU A 375 -42.82 7.73 -1.50
N ALA A 376 -42.42 9.00 -1.74
CA ALA A 376 -41.75 9.84 -0.77
C ALA A 376 -42.64 10.14 0.44
N LEU A 377 -43.90 10.52 0.19
CA LEU A 377 -44.85 10.80 1.26
C LEU A 377 -45.11 9.57 2.12
N ASP A 378 -45.29 8.38 1.50
CA ASP A 378 -45.53 7.14 2.22
C ASP A 378 -44.27 6.68 3.01
N ALA A 379 -43.08 6.86 2.45
CA ALA A 379 -41.82 6.54 3.15
C ALA A 379 -41.56 7.45 4.38
N LEU A 380 -41.89 8.74 4.28
CA LEU A 380 -41.76 9.70 5.38
C LEU A 380 -42.74 9.40 6.52
N PHE A 381 -43.97 9.01 6.20
CA PHE A 381 -45.03 8.80 7.18
C PHE A 381 -45.25 7.32 7.55
N THR A 382 -44.27 6.43 7.32
CA THR A 382 -44.36 5.01 7.67
C THR A 382 -44.59 4.80 9.18
N ASP A 383 -43.97 5.61 10.03
CA ASP A 383 -44.06 5.53 11.49
C ASP A 383 -44.93 6.64 12.08
N ALA A 384 -45.83 7.23 11.29
CA ALA A 384 -46.72 8.29 11.72
C ALA A 384 -47.72 7.81 12.79
N ASP A 385 -48.03 8.69 13.69
CA ASP A 385 -49.06 8.47 14.73
C ASP A 385 -50.49 8.44 14.13
N GLY A 386 -51.51 8.20 14.97
CA GLY A 386 -52.91 8.17 14.54
C GLY A 386 -53.43 9.52 14.00
N GLU A 387 -52.71 10.61 14.19
CA GLU A 387 -53.01 11.96 13.70
C GLU A 387 -52.26 12.32 12.42
N GLY A 388 -51.42 11.40 11.90
CA GLY A 388 -50.62 11.60 10.70
C GLY A 388 -49.42 12.54 10.94
N VAL A 389 -48.81 12.44 12.10
CA VAL A 389 -47.65 13.22 12.52
C VAL A 389 -46.46 12.31 12.71
N VAL A 390 -45.27 12.77 12.30
CA VAL A 390 -44.00 12.09 12.52
C VAL A 390 -42.94 13.11 12.95
N ASP A 391 -42.20 12.80 14.02
CA ASP A 391 -41.02 13.56 14.42
C ASP A 391 -39.82 13.05 13.62
N LEU A 392 -39.00 13.95 13.09
CA LEU A 392 -37.76 13.55 12.36
C LEU A 392 -36.70 13.12 13.37
N PRO A 393 -36.29 11.84 13.38
CA PRO A 393 -35.36 11.34 14.40
C PRO A 393 -33.94 11.89 14.19
N THR A 394 -33.26 12.20 15.30
CA THR A 394 -31.85 12.66 15.25
C THR A 394 -30.86 11.53 15.00
N ALA A 395 -31.19 10.27 15.39
CA ALA A 395 -30.29 9.13 15.33
C ALA A 395 -31.05 7.80 15.13
N ASP A 396 -31.63 7.58 13.94
CA ASP A 396 -32.33 6.35 13.58
C ASP A 396 -31.80 5.77 12.27
N GLU A 397 -31.12 4.62 12.36
CA GLU A 397 -30.59 3.91 11.19
C GLU A 397 -31.69 3.38 10.26
N THR A 398 -32.87 3.05 10.79
CA THR A 398 -33.98 2.51 9.98
C THR A 398 -34.59 3.61 9.12
N PHE A 399 -34.74 4.80 9.68
CA PHE A 399 -35.16 5.98 8.95
C PHE A 399 -34.12 6.37 7.87
N ALA A 400 -32.84 6.44 8.23
CA ALA A 400 -31.76 6.75 7.29
C ALA A 400 -31.68 5.73 6.13
N ALA A 401 -31.88 4.44 6.42
CA ALA A 401 -31.91 3.40 5.41
C ALA A 401 -33.11 3.57 4.44
N ARG A 402 -34.31 3.95 4.97
CA ARG A 402 -35.47 4.26 4.13
C ARG A 402 -35.24 5.47 3.23
N MET A 403 -34.65 6.54 3.76
CA MET A 403 -34.33 7.74 2.96
C MET A 403 -33.30 7.44 1.88
N THR A 404 -32.28 6.63 2.20
CA THR A 404 -31.32 6.13 1.21
C THR A 404 -31.99 5.28 0.12
N ALA A 405 -32.93 4.43 0.51
CA ALA A 405 -33.71 3.63 -0.46
C ALA A 405 -34.56 4.53 -1.36
N LEU A 406 -35.16 5.59 -0.81
CA LEU A 406 -35.95 6.57 -1.56
C LEU A 406 -35.10 7.34 -2.60
N GLU A 407 -33.87 7.78 -2.24
CA GLU A 407 -32.94 8.36 -3.19
C GLU A 407 -32.58 7.38 -4.33
N GLN A 408 -32.40 6.08 -3.99
CA GLN A 408 -32.16 5.04 -4.99
C GLN A 408 -33.36 4.86 -5.92
N ARG A 409 -34.60 4.96 -5.41
CA ARG A 409 -35.82 4.93 -6.23
C ARG A 409 -35.84 6.07 -7.25
N GLY A 410 -35.46 7.29 -6.86
CA GLY A 410 -35.28 8.43 -7.79
C GLY A 410 -34.30 8.10 -8.92
N THR A 411 -33.16 7.45 -8.59
CA THR A 411 -32.17 7.03 -9.57
C THR A 411 -32.71 5.93 -10.53
N ILE A 412 -33.46 4.96 -10.01
CA ILE A 412 -34.07 3.90 -10.80
C ILE A 412 -35.14 4.50 -11.74
N GLU A 413 -35.97 5.39 -11.22
CA GLU A 413 -37.01 6.04 -12.01
C GLU A 413 -36.43 6.93 -13.12
N ALA A 414 -35.29 7.60 -12.87
CA ALA A 414 -34.57 8.31 -13.92
C ALA A 414 -34.10 7.38 -15.07
N GLN A 415 -33.77 6.11 -14.76
CA GLN A 415 -33.48 5.12 -15.80
C GLN A 415 -34.75 4.67 -16.54
N ASN A 416 -35.85 4.44 -15.81
CA ASN A 416 -37.14 4.02 -16.38
C ASN A 416 -37.69 5.08 -17.34
N ARG A 417 -37.57 6.36 -16.96
CA ARG A 417 -37.97 7.51 -17.82
C ARG A 417 -36.97 7.83 -18.93
N GLY A 418 -35.90 7.03 -19.05
CA GLY A 418 -34.88 7.21 -20.09
C GLY A 418 -34.02 8.47 -19.94
N LEU A 419 -33.93 9.07 -18.75
CA LEU A 419 -33.07 10.22 -18.49
C LEU A 419 -31.62 9.82 -18.27
N THR A 420 -31.41 8.63 -17.69
CA THR A 420 -30.08 8.07 -17.45
C THR A 420 -29.95 6.66 -18.03
N GLU A 421 -28.73 6.26 -18.38
CA GLU A 421 -28.41 4.90 -18.82
C GLU A 421 -27.09 4.42 -18.25
N LYS A 422 -26.90 3.09 -18.16
CA LYS A 422 -25.62 2.49 -17.78
C LYS A 422 -24.78 2.19 -19.02
N ALA A 423 -23.75 2.98 -19.27
CA ALA A 423 -22.86 2.85 -20.41
C ALA A 423 -21.38 2.74 -20.01
N ARG A 424 -20.55 2.17 -20.91
CA ARG A 424 -19.10 2.02 -20.75
C ARG A 424 -18.35 2.95 -21.69
N SER A 425 -17.25 3.50 -21.22
CA SER A 425 -16.32 4.23 -22.07
C SER A 425 -15.41 3.25 -22.82
N ARG A 426 -15.54 3.18 -24.16
CA ARG A 426 -14.68 2.32 -25.00
C ARG A 426 -13.20 2.68 -24.84
N ALA A 427 -12.88 3.97 -24.76
CA ALA A 427 -11.51 4.43 -24.57
C ALA A 427 -10.92 3.95 -23.24
N ALA A 428 -11.70 4.02 -22.14
CA ALA A 428 -11.27 3.53 -20.84
C ALA A 428 -11.00 2.02 -20.86
N VAL A 429 -11.86 1.24 -21.50
CA VAL A 429 -11.70 -0.21 -21.63
C VAL A 429 -10.42 -0.55 -22.38
N ILE A 430 -10.14 0.13 -23.50
CA ILE A 430 -8.92 -0.09 -24.29
C ILE A 430 -7.68 0.24 -23.46
N LEU A 431 -7.64 1.43 -22.82
CA LEU A 431 -6.51 1.84 -21.99
C LEU A 431 -6.26 0.85 -20.85
N GLN A 432 -7.33 0.34 -20.22
CA GLN A 432 -7.21 -0.62 -19.13
C GLN A 432 -6.68 -1.98 -19.60
N TRP A 433 -7.10 -2.47 -20.77
CA TRP A 433 -6.53 -3.69 -21.37
C TRP A 433 -5.05 -3.52 -21.72
N CYS A 434 -4.66 -2.35 -22.25
CA CYS A 434 -3.25 -2.04 -22.51
C CYS A 434 -2.44 -2.02 -21.20
N ALA A 435 -2.99 -1.42 -20.13
CA ALA A 435 -2.35 -1.40 -18.81
C ALA A 435 -2.12 -2.81 -18.26
N ILE A 436 -3.14 -3.68 -18.34
CA ILE A 436 -3.04 -5.08 -17.91
C ILE A 436 -2.00 -5.83 -18.75
N GLY A 437 -1.99 -5.65 -20.07
CA GLY A 437 -1.02 -6.27 -20.96
C GLY A 437 0.43 -5.91 -20.61
N ILE A 438 0.71 -4.63 -20.38
CA ILE A 438 2.04 -4.16 -19.96
C ILE A 438 2.42 -4.71 -18.58
N ALA A 439 1.49 -4.70 -17.62
CA ALA A 439 1.73 -5.24 -16.29
C ALA A 439 2.06 -6.75 -16.32
N VAL A 440 1.33 -7.53 -17.12
CA VAL A 440 1.58 -8.98 -17.28
C VAL A 440 2.92 -9.25 -17.92
N ILE A 441 3.28 -8.52 -19.00
CA ILE A 441 4.57 -8.68 -19.67
C ILE A 441 5.71 -8.28 -18.72
N GLY A 442 5.58 -7.16 -18.01
CA GLY A 442 6.58 -6.70 -17.05
C GLY A 442 6.77 -7.68 -15.88
N LEU A 443 5.67 -8.24 -15.37
CA LEU A 443 5.69 -9.25 -14.31
C LEU A 443 6.35 -10.55 -14.77
N ALA A 444 6.00 -11.04 -15.97
CA ALA A 444 6.61 -12.24 -16.54
C ALA A 444 8.11 -12.06 -16.76
N PHE A 445 8.54 -10.88 -17.21
CA PHE A 445 9.96 -10.55 -17.37
C PHE A 445 10.68 -10.48 -16.01
N GLY A 446 10.06 -9.86 -14.99
CA GLY A 446 10.63 -9.82 -13.64
C GLY A 446 10.79 -11.21 -13.01
N ILE A 447 9.78 -12.07 -13.16
CA ILE A 447 9.84 -13.46 -12.70
C ILE A 447 10.96 -14.23 -13.42
N TRP A 448 11.03 -14.10 -14.75
CA TRP A 448 12.08 -14.73 -15.54
C TRP A 448 13.49 -14.27 -15.11
N SER A 449 13.65 -12.96 -14.88
CA SER A 449 14.92 -12.39 -14.42
C SER A 449 15.33 -12.94 -13.05
N ALA A 450 14.40 -13.01 -12.08
CA ALA A 450 14.66 -13.59 -10.78
C ALA A 450 14.97 -15.10 -10.86
N ALA A 451 14.22 -15.86 -11.68
CA ALA A 451 14.43 -17.29 -11.87
C ALA A 451 15.76 -17.62 -12.57
N SER A 452 16.36 -16.68 -13.28
CA SER A 452 17.71 -16.83 -13.87
C SER A 452 18.85 -16.51 -12.87
N GLY A 453 18.57 -16.47 -11.56
CA GLY A 453 19.56 -16.28 -10.49
C GLY A 453 19.95 -14.82 -10.23
N ARG A 454 19.25 -13.84 -10.81
CA ARG A 454 19.51 -12.40 -10.59
C ARG A 454 18.76 -11.88 -9.38
N LEU A 455 19.34 -11.97 -8.20
CA LEU A 455 18.74 -11.44 -6.97
C LEU A 455 18.62 -9.91 -6.98
N SER A 456 19.46 -9.21 -7.77
CA SER A 456 19.35 -7.75 -8.00
C SER A 456 18.00 -7.33 -8.62
N ALA A 457 17.31 -8.24 -9.32
CA ALA A 457 16.00 -7.99 -9.92
C ALA A 457 14.82 -8.10 -8.93
N ILE A 458 15.01 -8.62 -7.71
CA ILE A 458 13.95 -8.82 -6.72
C ILE A 458 13.24 -7.50 -6.36
N PRO A 459 13.92 -6.37 -6.07
CA PRO A 459 13.23 -5.11 -5.81
C PRO A 459 12.34 -4.66 -6.97
N ALA A 460 12.79 -4.83 -8.21
CA ALA A 460 12.01 -4.52 -9.40
C ALA A 460 10.80 -5.44 -9.56
N LEU A 461 10.94 -6.73 -9.23
CA LEU A 461 9.83 -7.70 -9.19
C LEU A 461 8.78 -7.33 -8.15
N VAL A 462 9.18 -6.87 -6.97
CA VAL A 462 8.24 -6.38 -5.94
C VAL A 462 7.46 -5.16 -6.44
N VAL A 463 8.16 -4.19 -7.06
CA VAL A 463 7.52 -2.98 -7.60
C VAL A 463 6.51 -3.32 -8.70
N ILE A 464 6.85 -4.19 -9.65
CA ILE A 464 5.91 -4.58 -10.71
C ILE A 464 4.74 -5.40 -10.18
N SER A 465 4.95 -6.26 -9.18
CA SER A 465 3.89 -7.05 -8.55
C SER A 465 2.87 -6.14 -7.87
N PHE A 466 3.34 -5.15 -7.10
CA PHE A 466 2.48 -4.16 -6.47
C PHE A 466 1.77 -3.29 -7.52
N GLY A 467 2.48 -2.85 -8.55
CA GLY A 467 1.90 -2.11 -9.67
C GLY A 467 0.80 -2.89 -10.40
N ALA A 468 1.02 -4.17 -10.68
CA ALA A 468 0.04 -5.06 -11.31
C ALA A 468 -1.21 -5.23 -10.43
N PHE A 469 -1.04 -5.37 -9.11
CA PHE A 469 -2.14 -5.41 -8.16
C PHE A 469 -2.99 -4.13 -8.21
N LEU A 470 -2.37 -2.95 -8.22
CA LEU A 470 -3.09 -1.68 -8.34
C LEU A 470 -3.82 -1.53 -9.69
N VAL A 471 -3.21 -2.00 -10.78
CA VAL A 471 -3.85 -2.05 -12.11
C VAL A 471 -5.09 -2.94 -12.09
N LEU A 472 -5.03 -4.11 -11.43
CA LEU A 472 -6.19 -5.00 -11.25
C LEU A 472 -7.31 -4.34 -10.44
N LEU A 473 -7.00 -3.68 -9.33
CA LEU A 473 -7.99 -2.92 -8.56
C LEU A 473 -8.63 -1.80 -9.40
N SER A 474 -7.81 -1.06 -10.13
CA SER A 474 -8.26 0.00 -11.05
C SER A 474 -9.19 -0.53 -12.15
N SER A 475 -9.01 -1.79 -12.56
CA SER A 475 -9.81 -2.42 -13.62
C SER A 475 -11.30 -2.53 -13.26
N ILE A 476 -11.62 -2.68 -11.97
CA ILE A 476 -13.00 -2.71 -11.46
C ILE A 476 -13.74 -1.44 -11.89
N TYR A 477 -13.09 -0.29 -11.78
CA TYR A 477 -13.66 1.00 -12.19
C TYR A 477 -13.64 1.18 -13.71
N GLY A 478 -12.54 0.88 -14.38
CA GLY A 478 -12.38 1.04 -15.83
C GLY A 478 -13.35 0.18 -16.65
N PHE A 479 -13.66 -1.03 -16.18
CA PHE A 479 -14.58 -1.96 -16.86
C PHE A 479 -16.04 -1.85 -16.41
N SER A 480 -16.33 -1.10 -15.33
CA SER A 480 -17.71 -0.95 -14.86
C SER A 480 -18.54 -0.10 -15.82
N LYS A 481 -19.86 -0.33 -15.77
CA LYS A 481 -20.82 0.56 -16.42
C LYS A 481 -21.07 1.75 -15.49
N HIS A 482 -20.94 2.94 -16.02
CA HIS A 482 -21.20 4.19 -15.31
C HIS A 482 -22.58 4.73 -15.69
N THR A 483 -23.31 5.27 -14.73
CA THR A 483 -24.56 6.00 -15.00
C THR A 483 -24.22 7.32 -15.70
N VAL A 484 -24.75 7.50 -16.88
CA VAL A 484 -24.57 8.68 -17.74
C VAL A 484 -25.91 9.18 -18.23
N LEU A 485 -25.97 10.46 -18.57
CA LEU A 485 -27.18 11.04 -19.14
C LEU A 485 -27.39 10.55 -20.57
N THR A 486 -28.67 10.29 -20.91
CA THR A 486 -29.13 10.15 -22.30
C THR A 486 -29.23 11.52 -22.98
N ALA A 487 -29.64 11.57 -24.23
CA ALA A 487 -29.90 12.84 -24.90
C ALA A 487 -31.05 13.62 -24.23
N GLU A 488 -32.08 12.90 -23.73
CA GLU A 488 -33.18 13.52 -23.00
C GLU A 488 -32.74 13.97 -21.60
N GLY A 489 -32.02 13.12 -20.87
CA GLY A 489 -31.45 13.52 -19.58
C GLY A 489 -30.50 14.71 -19.67
N ALA A 490 -29.73 14.83 -20.74
CA ALA A 490 -28.87 16.00 -20.96
C ALA A 490 -29.67 17.27 -21.21
N ARG A 491 -30.83 17.22 -21.93
CA ARG A 491 -31.73 18.36 -22.08
C ARG A 491 -32.38 18.73 -20.76
N THR A 492 -32.83 17.75 -19.98
CA THR A 492 -33.38 17.96 -18.63
C THR A 492 -32.34 18.60 -17.71
N TYR A 493 -31.09 18.16 -17.80
CA TYR A 493 -29.99 18.77 -17.06
C TYR A 493 -29.75 20.23 -17.48
N GLU A 494 -29.73 20.55 -18.80
CA GLU A 494 -29.61 21.92 -19.29
C GLU A 494 -30.77 22.79 -18.82
N TYR A 495 -32.00 22.24 -18.79
CA TYR A 495 -33.17 22.93 -18.24
C TYR A 495 -32.98 23.26 -16.74
N LEU A 496 -32.60 22.27 -15.93
CA LEU A 496 -32.33 22.49 -14.50
C LEU A 496 -31.16 23.46 -14.25
N ARG A 497 -30.16 23.48 -15.12
CA ARG A 497 -29.13 24.52 -15.12
C ARG A 497 -29.70 25.92 -15.38
N GLY A 498 -30.74 26.01 -16.21
CA GLY A 498 -31.49 27.26 -16.42
C GLY A 498 -32.25 27.70 -15.17
N VAL A 499 -32.79 26.75 -14.40
CA VAL A 499 -33.41 27.02 -13.09
C VAL A 499 -32.36 27.52 -12.08
N GLU A 500 -31.21 26.84 -11.99
CA GLU A 500 -30.08 27.24 -11.14
C GLU A 500 -29.62 28.67 -11.48
N GLU A 501 -29.52 28.99 -12.77
CA GLU A 501 -29.13 30.35 -13.23
C GLU A 501 -30.15 31.38 -12.83
N PHE A 502 -31.45 31.10 -12.96
CA PHE A 502 -32.52 32.01 -12.51
C PHE A 502 -32.45 32.26 -10.99
N ILE A 503 -32.22 31.23 -10.21
CA ILE A 503 -32.06 31.33 -8.75
C ILE A 503 -30.86 32.22 -8.40
N ARG A 504 -29.76 32.15 -9.16
CA ARG A 504 -28.52 32.89 -8.92
C ARG A 504 -28.57 34.36 -9.32
N VAL A 505 -29.46 34.74 -10.21
CA VAL A 505 -29.55 36.13 -10.74
C VAL A 505 -30.09 37.09 -9.68
N ALA A 506 -29.67 38.36 -9.70
CA ALA A 506 -30.10 39.40 -8.78
C ALA A 506 -31.60 39.70 -8.88
N ASP A 507 -32.23 40.13 -7.76
CA ASP A 507 -33.68 40.37 -7.64
C ASP A 507 -34.25 41.28 -8.75
N ALA A 508 -33.56 42.37 -9.09
CA ALA A 508 -34.00 43.30 -10.11
C ALA A 508 -34.10 42.67 -11.51
N ASP A 509 -33.17 41.79 -11.85
CA ASP A 509 -33.14 41.10 -13.13
C ASP A 509 -34.17 39.96 -13.18
N ARG A 510 -34.39 39.23 -12.02
CA ARG A 510 -35.48 38.24 -11.88
C ARG A 510 -36.85 38.86 -12.12
N LEU A 511 -37.14 39.98 -11.47
CA LEU A 511 -38.42 40.70 -11.65
C LEU A 511 -38.61 41.16 -13.11
N ARG A 512 -37.55 41.63 -13.75
CA ARG A 512 -37.57 42.01 -15.19
C ARG A 512 -37.84 40.80 -16.08
N MET A 513 -37.21 39.63 -15.78
CA MET A 513 -37.47 38.39 -16.52
C MET A 513 -38.92 37.94 -16.37
N LEU A 514 -39.50 37.94 -15.17
CA LEU A 514 -40.88 37.55 -14.94
C LEU A 514 -41.88 38.47 -15.62
N GLN A 515 -41.61 39.77 -15.68
CA GLN A 515 -42.45 40.74 -16.37
C GLN A 515 -42.43 40.61 -17.89
N SER A 516 -41.30 40.16 -18.46
CA SER A 516 -41.14 40.00 -19.92
C SER A 516 -41.74 38.72 -20.47
N TYR A 517 -42.01 37.71 -19.61
CA TYR A 517 -42.53 36.39 -20.02
C TYR A 517 -44.06 36.33 -19.94
N SER A 518 -44.69 35.97 -21.06
CA SER A 518 -46.17 35.85 -21.18
C SER A 518 -46.76 34.61 -20.50
N GLY A 519 -45.91 33.68 -20.01
CA GLY A 519 -46.33 32.41 -19.44
C GLY A 519 -46.25 32.33 -17.91
N ALA A 520 -45.81 33.36 -17.19
CA ALA A 520 -45.76 33.38 -15.75
C ALA A 520 -47.18 33.33 -15.15
N GLU A 521 -47.39 32.55 -14.06
CA GLU A 521 -48.64 32.58 -13.32
C GLU A 521 -48.97 33.99 -12.85
N ARG A 522 -50.22 34.41 -13.05
CA ARG A 522 -50.66 35.76 -12.76
C ARG A 522 -51.84 35.74 -11.81
N ARG A 523 -51.89 36.74 -10.92
CA ARG A 523 -53.06 37.01 -10.07
C ARG A 523 -54.21 37.58 -10.94
N ALA A 524 -55.41 37.63 -10.32
CA ALA A 524 -56.60 38.14 -10.97
C ALA A 524 -56.45 39.59 -11.48
N ASP A 525 -55.51 40.37 -10.92
CA ASP A 525 -55.14 41.73 -11.37
C ASP A 525 -54.16 41.76 -12.55
N GLY A 526 -53.73 40.60 -13.07
CA GLY A 526 -52.78 40.47 -14.18
C GLY A 526 -51.30 40.55 -13.77
N THR A 527 -50.96 40.71 -12.49
CA THR A 527 -49.58 40.71 -11.97
C THR A 527 -49.07 39.28 -11.80
N ALA A 528 -47.77 39.06 -11.94
CA ALA A 528 -47.16 37.74 -11.70
C ALA A 528 -47.25 37.37 -10.23
N ASP A 529 -47.64 36.12 -9.92
CA ASP A 529 -47.61 35.60 -8.55
C ASP A 529 -46.17 35.19 -8.18
N VAL A 530 -45.39 36.17 -7.81
CA VAL A 530 -43.96 36.05 -7.54
C VAL A 530 -43.70 35.14 -6.36
N ILE A 531 -44.55 35.16 -5.31
CA ILE A 531 -44.33 34.34 -4.13
C ILE A 531 -44.51 32.86 -4.47
N HIS A 532 -45.59 32.51 -5.18
CA HIS A 532 -45.85 31.14 -5.55
C HIS A 532 -44.75 30.57 -6.46
N ILE A 533 -44.24 31.37 -7.41
CA ILE A 533 -43.07 30.99 -8.24
C ILE A 533 -41.83 30.73 -7.37
N TYR A 534 -41.57 31.63 -6.42
CA TYR A 534 -40.40 31.51 -5.54
C TYR A 534 -40.50 30.31 -4.60
N GLU A 535 -41.69 30.00 -4.05
CA GLU A 535 -41.94 28.80 -3.25
C GLU A 535 -41.69 27.52 -4.07
N ARG A 536 -42.17 27.42 -5.31
CA ARG A 536 -41.98 26.27 -6.18
C ARG A 536 -40.53 26.02 -6.58
N LEU A 537 -39.69 27.06 -6.58
CA LEU A 537 -38.27 26.97 -6.87
C LEU A 537 -37.41 26.64 -5.64
N LEU A 538 -37.93 26.82 -4.42
CA LEU A 538 -37.19 26.60 -3.18
C LEU A 538 -36.64 25.18 -3.05
N PRO A 539 -37.37 24.10 -3.36
CA PRO A 539 -36.82 22.73 -3.32
C PRO A 539 -35.58 22.58 -4.19
N TYR A 540 -35.58 23.23 -5.35
CA TYR A 540 -34.44 23.17 -6.28
C TYR A 540 -33.28 24.07 -5.82
N ALA A 541 -33.57 25.19 -5.14
CA ALA A 541 -32.52 25.96 -4.47
C ALA A 541 -31.77 25.14 -3.42
N ILE A 542 -32.50 24.36 -2.61
CA ILE A 542 -31.92 23.41 -1.65
C ILE A 542 -31.08 22.35 -2.39
N LEU A 543 -31.61 21.78 -3.47
CA LEU A 543 -30.94 20.77 -4.28
C LEU A 543 -29.62 21.28 -4.88
N PHE A 544 -29.53 22.56 -5.18
CA PHE A 544 -28.32 23.22 -5.70
C PHE A 544 -27.40 23.76 -4.58
N GLY A 545 -27.82 23.70 -3.30
CA GLY A 545 -27.11 24.24 -2.14
C GLY A 545 -27.08 25.75 -2.10
N MET A 546 -28.23 26.38 -2.42
CA MET A 546 -28.49 27.83 -2.42
C MET A 546 -29.70 28.20 -1.53
N GLU A 547 -29.96 27.35 -0.50
CA GLU A 547 -31.09 27.50 0.42
C GLU A 547 -31.04 28.79 1.23
N ASP A 548 -29.85 29.22 1.63
CA ASP A 548 -29.63 30.42 2.42
C ASP A 548 -29.98 31.70 1.62
N GLU A 549 -29.44 31.80 0.42
CA GLU A 549 -29.67 32.96 -0.48
C GLU A 549 -31.12 33.01 -0.93
N TRP A 550 -31.71 31.84 -1.23
CA TRP A 550 -33.08 31.79 -1.70
C TRP A 550 -34.08 31.99 -0.56
N GLY A 551 -33.78 31.53 0.65
CA GLY A 551 -34.54 31.80 1.85
C GLY A 551 -34.66 33.32 2.15
N GLU A 552 -33.56 34.06 1.97
CA GLU A 552 -33.57 35.54 2.11
C GLU A 552 -34.46 36.23 1.06
N VAL A 553 -34.45 35.70 -0.16
CA VAL A 553 -35.33 36.23 -1.23
C VAL A 553 -36.80 36.02 -0.91
N LEU A 554 -37.16 34.84 -0.44
CA LEU A 554 -38.52 34.49 -0.02
C LEU A 554 -38.97 35.30 1.19
N GLU A 555 -38.13 35.45 2.21
CA GLU A 555 -38.42 36.25 3.40
C GLU A 555 -38.74 37.71 3.05
N LYS A 556 -37.97 38.30 2.15
CA LYS A 556 -38.28 39.66 1.60
C LYS A 556 -39.60 39.70 0.83
N ALA A 557 -39.94 38.65 0.08
CA ALA A 557 -41.19 38.56 -0.66
C ALA A 557 -42.39 38.45 0.28
N TYR A 558 -42.32 37.61 1.32
CA TYR A 558 -43.36 37.49 2.33
C TYR A 558 -43.56 38.77 3.17
N THR A 559 -42.47 39.42 3.56
CA THR A 559 -42.52 40.70 4.27
C THR A 559 -43.26 41.77 3.46
N ARG A 560 -43.02 41.85 2.13
CA ARG A 560 -43.73 42.77 1.22
C ARG A 560 -45.21 42.42 1.10
N ALA A 561 -45.53 41.12 1.14
CA ALA A 561 -46.91 40.66 1.00
C ALA A 561 -47.69 40.68 2.32
N GLN A 562 -47.04 40.94 3.47
CA GLN A 562 -47.60 40.98 4.82
C GLN A 562 -48.25 39.62 5.27
N HIS A 563 -47.75 38.50 4.79
CA HIS A 563 -48.10 37.17 5.27
C HIS A 563 -46.88 36.29 5.27
N GLY A 564 -46.83 35.27 6.15
CA GLY A 564 -45.77 34.30 6.27
C GLY A 564 -45.98 33.03 5.42
N ALA A 565 -45.02 32.12 5.47
CA ALA A 565 -45.11 30.82 4.83
C ALA A 565 -46.17 29.97 5.54
N THR A 566 -47.07 29.33 4.80
CA THR A 566 -48.13 28.48 5.37
C THR A 566 -47.69 27.01 5.54
N TRP A 567 -46.60 26.63 4.91
CA TRP A 567 -46.10 25.24 4.85
C TRP A 567 -45.02 24.94 5.88
N ILE A 568 -44.45 25.93 6.56
CA ILE A 568 -43.42 25.77 7.61
C ILE A 568 -43.70 26.72 8.79
N GLY A 569 -43.44 26.22 10.01
CA GLY A 569 -43.47 26.99 11.24
C GLY A 569 -44.80 27.73 11.55
N ASP A 570 -44.71 28.87 12.26
CA ASP A 570 -45.82 29.76 12.52
C ASP A 570 -45.99 30.76 11.34
N PRO A 571 -47.16 30.78 10.70
CA PRO A 571 -47.42 31.71 9.60
C PRO A 571 -47.30 33.19 9.93
N THR A 572 -47.27 33.53 11.21
CA THR A 572 -47.08 34.90 11.70
C THR A 572 -45.60 35.24 11.94
N SER A 573 -44.72 34.27 11.87
CA SER A 573 -43.27 34.41 12.06
C SER A 573 -42.59 34.86 10.74
N PHE A 574 -41.65 35.81 10.85
CA PHE A 574 -40.84 36.30 9.72
C PHE A 574 -39.38 35.82 9.73
N VAL A 575 -39.11 34.67 10.42
CA VAL A 575 -37.77 34.06 10.55
C VAL A 575 -37.59 32.84 9.65
N LEU A 576 -38.17 32.86 8.45
CA LEU A 576 -38.19 31.75 7.50
C LEU A 576 -36.80 31.21 7.23
N ARG A 577 -35.79 32.05 7.04
CA ARG A 577 -34.42 31.66 6.71
C ARG A 577 -33.81 30.77 7.81
N ALA A 578 -33.96 31.17 9.07
CA ALA A 578 -33.42 30.39 10.19
C ALA A 578 -34.15 29.06 10.36
N GLN A 579 -35.48 29.05 10.25
CA GLN A 579 -36.29 27.82 10.32
C GLN A 579 -35.94 26.86 9.17
N LEU A 580 -35.75 27.36 7.94
CA LEU A 580 -35.38 26.57 6.79
C LEU A 580 -33.97 25.98 6.95
N ALA A 581 -32.98 26.76 7.37
CA ALA A 581 -31.62 26.29 7.58
C ALA A 581 -31.54 25.21 8.67
N SER A 582 -32.23 25.43 9.80
CA SER A 582 -32.34 24.42 10.86
C SER A 582 -33.01 23.15 10.36
N PHE A 583 -34.12 23.26 9.64
CA PHE A 583 -34.83 22.13 9.05
C PHE A 583 -33.95 21.33 8.07
N VAL A 584 -33.25 22.01 7.16
CA VAL A 584 -32.36 21.35 6.18
C VAL A 584 -31.24 20.59 6.90
N ALA A 585 -30.61 21.21 7.91
CA ALA A 585 -29.55 20.56 8.69
C ALA A 585 -30.06 19.34 9.45
N SER A 586 -31.18 19.44 10.18
CA SER A 586 -31.75 18.33 10.94
C SER A 586 -32.21 17.19 10.03
N SER A 587 -32.92 17.49 8.96
CA SER A 587 -33.40 16.47 8.01
C SER A 587 -32.26 15.81 7.22
N HIS A 588 -31.19 16.55 6.92
CA HIS A 588 -29.96 15.98 6.33
C HIS A 588 -29.30 14.99 7.32
N SER A 589 -29.15 15.37 8.58
CA SER A 589 -28.57 14.53 9.63
C SER A 589 -29.37 13.26 9.84
N ALA A 590 -30.70 13.37 9.92
CA ALA A 590 -31.61 12.23 10.04
C ALA A 590 -31.49 11.26 8.84
N ALA A 591 -31.43 11.79 7.63
CA ALA A 591 -31.34 10.98 6.40
C ALA A 591 -29.98 10.29 6.18
N THR A 592 -28.91 10.76 6.83
CA THR A 592 -27.52 10.29 6.58
C THR A 592 -26.87 9.63 7.81
N TYR A 593 -27.60 9.42 8.88
CA TYR A 593 -27.08 8.85 10.13
C TYR A 593 -26.45 7.47 9.93
N SER A 594 -25.27 7.26 10.53
CA SER A 594 -24.62 5.94 10.66
C SER A 594 -23.80 5.87 11.95
N ALA A 595 -23.93 4.76 12.70
CA ALA A 595 -23.22 4.57 13.96
C ALA A 595 -21.69 4.50 13.78
N PRO A 596 -20.87 5.01 14.73
CA PRO A 596 -19.42 5.05 14.63
C PRO A 596 -18.77 3.68 14.88
N SER A 597 -17.78 3.30 14.01
CA SER A 597 -16.96 2.10 14.18
C SER A 597 -15.50 2.46 14.52
N THR A 598 -14.89 1.70 15.46
CA THR A 598 -13.53 1.93 15.97
C THR A 598 -12.48 1.06 15.26
N GLY A 599 -11.35 1.64 14.84
CA GLY A 599 -10.22 0.94 14.23
C GLY A 599 -8.87 1.51 14.68
N SER A 600 -7.86 0.64 14.86
CA SER A 600 -6.52 0.97 15.37
C SER A 600 -5.41 0.79 14.32
N SER A 601 -4.28 1.52 14.47
CA SER A 601 -3.12 1.51 13.57
C SER A 601 -1.79 1.40 14.33
N SER A 602 -0.76 0.80 13.71
CA SER A 602 0.60 0.65 14.23
C SER A 602 1.68 0.96 13.18
N SER A 603 2.88 1.40 13.61
CA SER A 603 4.02 1.81 12.77
C SER A 603 5.37 1.29 13.33
N ALA A 604 6.37 1.09 12.44
CA ALA A 604 7.74 0.68 12.77
C ALA A 604 8.79 1.40 11.89
N GLY A 605 10.02 1.56 12.41
CA GLY A 605 11.16 2.22 11.76
C GLY A 605 12.51 1.51 12.05
N GLY A 606 13.55 1.77 11.27
CA GLY A 606 14.86 1.10 11.26
C GLY A 606 16.08 2.03 11.21
N SER A 607 17.34 1.51 11.20
CA SER A 607 18.62 2.24 10.98
C SER A 607 19.91 1.36 10.83
N PHE A 608 21.06 1.85 10.56
CA PHE A 608 22.29 1.65 9.75
C PHE A 608 23.58 1.29 10.55
N GLY A 609 24.66 0.85 10.09
CA GLY A 609 25.55 0.34 9.09
C GLY A 609 27.06 0.60 9.35
N GLY A 610 28.03 -0.24 8.87
CA GLY A 610 29.48 -0.04 8.79
C GLY A 610 30.35 -1.28 9.14
N GLY A 611 31.42 -1.57 8.39
CA GLY A 611 32.24 -2.80 8.43
C GLY A 611 32.99 -3.11 9.75
N PHE A 612 33.09 -4.42 10.09
CA PHE A 612 33.51 -4.92 11.40
C PHE A 612 33.71 -6.44 11.38
N SER A 613 34.22 -7.03 12.47
CA SER A 613 34.29 -8.47 12.71
C SER A 613 32.90 -9.11 12.54
N GLY A 614 32.79 -10.18 11.77
CA GLY A 614 31.55 -10.86 11.45
C GLY A 614 30.76 -10.28 10.28
N GLY A 615 31.37 -9.43 9.45
CA GLY A 615 30.80 -8.97 8.18
C GLY A 615 31.28 -9.75 6.96
N GLY A 616 32.11 -10.77 7.14
CA GLY A 616 32.65 -11.61 6.07
C GLY A 616 31.71 -12.73 5.64
N GLY A 617 32.05 -13.37 4.49
CA GLY A 617 31.23 -14.42 3.88
C GLY A 617 31.23 -15.77 4.58
N GLY A 618 32.12 -15.99 5.58
CA GLY A 618 32.28 -17.26 6.29
C GLY A 618 31.37 -17.46 7.49
N GLY A 619 30.34 -16.61 7.66
CA GLY A 619 29.38 -16.70 8.75
C GLY A 619 28.80 -18.11 8.84
N GLY A 620 29.03 -18.79 9.96
CA GLY A 620 28.60 -20.14 10.18
C GLY A 620 28.34 -20.39 11.66
N PHE A 621 28.03 -21.59 12.00
CA PHE A 621 27.67 -22.02 13.36
C PHE A 621 28.56 -23.18 13.82
N SER A 622 28.85 -23.26 15.12
CA SER A 622 29.41 -24.46 15.76
C SER A 622 28.73 -24.70 17.09
N GLY A 623 28.29 -25.93 17.33
CA GLY A 623 27.60 -26.36 18.54
C GLY A 623 27.72 -27.83 18.80
N GLY A 624 27.06 -28.33 19.87
CA GLY A 624 27.00 -29.77 20.20
C GLY A 624 25.85 -30.48 19.49
N ARG A 625 26.04 -31.78 19.20
CA ARG A 625 25.02 -32.71 18.77
C ARG A 625 24.64 -33.63 19.89
#